data_dc334a2387b45210e0e0cd22ee733a8f
#
_entry.id   dc334a2387b45210e0e0cd22ee733a8f
#
_cell.length_a   1.000
_cell.length_b   1.000
_cell.length_c   1.000
_cell.angle_alpha   90.00
_cell.angle_beta   90.00
_cell.angle_gamma   90.00
#
_symmetry.space_group_name_H-M   'P 1'
#
loop_
_entity.id
_entity.type
_entity.pdbx_description
1 polymer ?
#
loop_
_entity_poly.entity_id
_entity_poly.type
_entity_poly.pdbx_seq_one_letter_code
_entity_poly.pdbx_strand_id
1 'polypeptide(L)'
;MYTVIKTIKISASHYLDLKYKSKCCNLHGHNYIIKVFCRSESLNEDGMVCDCSKIKNAIVEAFDHKELNKLIPQPTMENIAKYVFDLSGDKCFKVEITETENNKAVYEK
;
A
#
# COMPACT_ATOMS: atom_id res chain seq x y z
N MET A 1 3.76 -23.99 -3.77
CA MET A 1 3.34 -22.62 -3.39
C MET A 1 4.04 -21.60 -4.27
N TYR A 2 3.27 -20.76 -4.95
CA TYR A 2 3.80 -19.67 -5.77
C TYR A 2 3.58 -18.35 -5.07
N THR A 3 4.56 -17.47 -5.15
CA THR A 3 4.46 -16.09 -4.62
C THR A 3 4.81 -15.12 -5.74
N VAL A 4 3.98 -14.11 -5.91
CA VAL A 4 4.29 -12.98 -6.79
C VAL A 4 4.36 -11.71 -5.96
N ILE A 5 5.24 -10.81 -6.37
CA ILE A 5 5.46 -9.54 -5.68
C ILE A 5 5.30 -8.42 -6.70
N LYS A 6 4.35 -7.53 -6.46
CA LYS A 6 4.15 -6.36 -7.30
C LYS A 6 4.67 -5.13 -6.59
N THR A 7 5.60 -4.42 -7.20
CA THR A 7 6.12 -3.16 -6.70
C THR A 7 5.46 -2.01 -7.43
N ILE A 8 4.88 -1.08 -6.66
CA ILE A 8 4.11 0.04 -7.17
C ILE A 8 4.67 1.31 -6.53
N LYS A 9 4.95 2.32 -7.34
CA LYS A 9 5.43 3.63 -6.87
C LYS A 9 4.34 4.65 -7.06
N ILE A 10 4.04 5.40 -6.01
CA ILE A 10 3.06 6.49 -6.05
C ILE A 10 3.62 7.70 -5.32
N SER A 11 3.09 8.87 -5.66
CA SER A 11 3.39 10.12 -4.94
C SER A 11 2.09 10.61 -4.33
N ALA A 12 2.11 10.87 -3.02
CA ALA A 12 0.90 11.30 -2.32
C ALA A 12 1.25 12.20 -1.15
N SER A 13 0.28 12.97 -0.70
CA SER A 13 0.41 13.85 0.47
C SER A 13 -0.45 13.35 1.61
N HIS A 14 -0.04 13.67 2.82
CA HIS A 14 -0.81 13.37 4.01
C HIS A 14 -0.41 14.29 5.18
N TYR A 15 -1.23 14.28 6.21
CA TYR A 15 -0.89 14.82 7.52
C TYR A 15 -1.41 13.86 8.58
N LEU A 16 -0.80 13.89 9.76
CA LEU A 16 -1.19 13.04 10.87
C LEU A 16 -1.81 13.89 11.98
N ASP A 17 -2.92 13.44 12.53
CA ASP A 17 -3.56 14.06 13.68
C ASP A 17 -3.01 13.40 14.94
N LEU A 18 -1.92 13.95 15.48
CA LEU A 18 -1.21 13.39 16.60
C LEU A 18 -1.57 14.09 17.91
N LYS A 19 -1.50 13.35 19.01
CA LYS A 19 -1.76 13.86 20.35
C LYS A 19 -0.60 14.67 20.91
N TYR A 20 0.47 14.82 20.13
CA TYR A 20 1.64 15.62 20.48
C TYR A 20 2.07 16.44 19.27
N LYS A 21 2.85 17.51 19.52
CA LYS A 21 3.29 18.40 18.44
C LYS A 21 4.40 17.75 17.63
N SER A 22 4.22 17.72 16.31
CA SER A 22 5.19 17.15 15.37
C SER A 22 5.03 17.83 14.01
N LYS A 23 6.12 17.88 13.25
CA LYS A 23 6.05 18.35 11.85
C LYS A 23 5.15 17.46 10.99
N CYS A 24 4.92 16.21 11.41
CA CYS A 24 4.02 15.28 10.71
C CYS A 24 2.55 15.72 10.77
N CYS A 25 2.20 16.64 11.66
CA CYS A 25 0.87 17.24 11.70
C CYS A 25 0.62 18.21 10.55
N ASN A 26 1.67 18.63 9.84
CA ASN A 26 1.55 19.51 8.69
C ASN A 26 1.43 18.68 7.42
N LEU A 27 0.66 19.17 6.45
CA LEU A 27 0.52 18.50 5.16
C LEU A 27 1.90 18.43 4.48
N HIS A 28 2.28 17.23 4.06
CA HIS A 28 3.55 16.97 3.39
C HIS A 28 3.40 15.77 2.46
N GLY A 29 4.37 15.55 1.60
CA GLY A 29 4.32 14.50 0.59
C GLY A 29 5.48 13.54 0.66
N HIS A 30 5.24 12.34 0.14
CA HIS A 30 6.22 11.29 0.00
C HIS A 30 6.07 10.59 -1.35
N ASN A 31 7.17 10.00 -1.81
CA ASN A 31 7.14 9.03 -2.90
C ASN A 31 7.13 7.64 -2.25
N TYR A 32 5.95 7.06 -2.16
CA TYR A 32 5.76 5.76 -1.53
C TYR A 32 6.15 4.63 -2.47
N ILE A 33 6.79 3.61 -1.92
CA ILE A 33 7.01 2.35 -2.62
C ILE A 33 6.14 1.31 -1.92
N ILE A 34 5.22 0.73 -2.67
CA ILE A 34 4.26 -0.24 -2.16
C ILE A 34 4.59 -1.60 -2.77
N LYS A 35 4.82 -2.60 -1.92
CA LYS A 35 5.00 -3.98 -2.39
C LYS A 35 3.85 -4.83 -1.90
N VAL A 36 3.18 -5.47 -2.84
CA VAL A 36 2.06 -6.36 -2.57
C VAL A 36 2.51 -7.78 -2.85
N PHE A 37 2.38 -8.64 -1.85
CA PHE A 37 2.78 -10.04 -1.91
C PHE A 37 1.54 -10.91 -1.95
N CYS A 38 1.40 -11.68 -3.04
CA CYS A 38 0.28 -12.61 -3.23
C CYS A 38 0.82 -14.01 -3.39
N ARG A 39 0.08 -15.00 -2.88
CA ARG A 39 0.51 -16.40 -2.99
C ARG A 39 -0.66 -17.33 -3.24
N SER A 40 -0.37 -18.46 -3.86
CA SER A 40 -1.34 -19.53 -4.09
C SER A 40 -0.61 -20.85 -4.33
N GLU A 41 -1.23 -21.95 -3.92
CA GLU A 41 -0.68 -23.27 -4.19
C GLU A 41 -0.85 -23.68 -5.66
N SER A 42 -1.85 -23.09 -6.33
CA SER A 42 -2.14 -23.37 -7.73
C SER A 42 -2.23 -22.08 -8.52
N LEU A 43 -2.10 -22.20 -9.83
CA LEU A 43 -2.24 -21.06 -10.75
C LEU A 43 -3.65 -21.08 -11.37
N ASN A 44 -4.11 -19.90 -11.78
CA ASN A 44 -5.38 -19.80 -12.49
C ASN A 44 -5.20 -20.28 -13.94
N GLU A 45 -6.27 -20.20 -14.73
CA GLU A 45 -6.25 -20.67 -16.11
C GLU A 45 -5.28 -19.92 -17.02
N ASP A 46 -4.88 -18.71 -16.64
CA ASP A 46 -3.88 -17.92 -17.36
C ASP A 46 -2.45 -18.17 -16.87
N GLY A 47 -2.28 -19.09 -15.92
CA GLY A 47 -0.96 -19.40 -15.38
C GLY A 47 -0.46 -18.40 -14.36
N MET A 48 -1.36 -17.69 -13.67
CA MET A 48 -1.01 -16.64 -12.70
C MET A 48 -1.56 -16.93 -11.31
N VAL A 49 -0.87 -16.43 -10.28
CA VAL A 49 -1.39 -16.39 -8.92
C VAL A 49 -2.59 -15.43 -8.87
N CYS A 50 -2.43 -14.26 -9.47
CA CYS A 50 -3.45 -13.23 -9.59
C CYS A 50 -3.02 -12.23 -10.66
N ASP A 51 -3.94 -11.34 -11.04
CA ASP A 51 -3.63 -10.29 -12.01
C ASP A 51 -3.03 -9.08 -11.29
N CYS A 52 -1.69 -8.98 -11.31
CA CYS A 52 -0.97 -7.89 -10.67
C CYS A 52 -1.28 -6.53 -11.29
N SER A 53 -1.67 -6.47 -12.56
CA SER A 53 -2.03 -5.21 -13.21
C SER A 53 -3.31 -4.62 -12.64
N LYS A 54 -4.27 -5.46 -12.29
CA LYS A 54 -5.52 -5.00 -11.64
C LYS A 54 -5.22 -4.42 -10.26
N ILE A 55 -4.34 -5.07 -9.51
CA ILE A 55 -3.92 -4.57 -8.19
C ILE A 55 -3.23 -3.21 -8.35
N LYS A 56 -2.27 -3.11 -9.26
CA LYS A 56 -1.56 -1.86 -9.54
C LYS A 56 -2.53 -0.75 -9.90
N ASN A 57 -3.45 -1.00 -10.83
CA ASN A 57 -4.37 0.02 -11.31
C ASN A 57 -5.28 0.52 -10.18
N ALA A 58 -5.77 -0.38 -9.33
CA ALA A 58 -6.60 -0.01 -8.20
C ALA A 58 -5.84 0.88 -7.20
N ILE A 59 -4.59 0.55 -6.92
CA ILE A 59 -3.77 1.30 -5.97
C ILE A 59 -3.39 2.66 -6.53
N VAL A 60 -2.96 2.72 -7.79
CA VAL A 60 -2.61 3.99 -8.45
C VAL A 60 -3.83 4.91 -8.49
N GLU A 61 -5.00 4.39 -8.86
CA GLU A 61 -6.23 5.19 -8.91
C GLU A 61 -6.61 5.74 -7.54
N ALA A 62 -6.45 4.94 -6.48
CA ALA A 62 -6.83 5.35 -5.14
C ALA A 62 -5.87 6.36 -4.52
N PHE A 63 -4.57 6.23 -4.79
CA PHE A 63 -3.54 6.95 -4.02
C PHE A 63 -2.70 7.94 -4.79
N ASP A 64 -2.42 7.70 -6.08
CA ASP A 64 -1.40 8.49 -6.79
C ASP A 64 -1.85 9.92 -7.01
N HIS A 65 -0.98 10.88 -6.64
CA HIS A 65 -1.24 12.31 -6.73
C HIS A 65 -2.48 12.74 -5.93
N LYS A 66 -2.73 12.08 -4.81
CA LYS A 66 -3.89 12.35 -3.95
C LYS A 66 -3.46 12.74 -2.55
N GLU A 67 -4.35 13.41 -1.84
CA GLU A 67 -4.23 13.64 -0.41
C GLU A 67 -4.87 12.44 0.32
N LEU A 68 -4.04 11.67 1.00
CA LEU A 68 -4.48 10.40 1.59
C LEU A 68 -5.50 10.57 2.71
N ASN A 69 -5.52 11.73 3.37
CA ASN A 69 -6.49 12.02 4.43
C ASN A 69 -7.94 12.02 3.94
N LYS A 70 -8.16 12.17 2.63
CA LYS A 70 -9.50 12.10 2.05
C LYS A 70 -9.99 10.66 1.95
N LEU A 71 -9.11 9.68 2.05
CA LEU A 71 -9.41 8.27 1.92
C LEU A 71 -9.25 7.53 3.24
N ILE A 72 -8.20 7.85 3.99
CA ILE A 72 -7.85 7.20 5.26
C ILE A 72 -7.80 8.30 6.33
N PRO A 73 -8.64 8.23 7.38
CA PRO A 73 -8.69 9.28 8.41
C PRO A 73 -7.35 9.57 9.09
N GLN A 74 -6.56 8.53 9.35
CA GLN A 74 -5.22 8.65 9.93
C GLN A 74 -4.22 7.89 9.06
N PRO A 75 -3.68 8.52 8.01
CA PRO A 75 -2.90 7.82 6.99
C PRO A 75 -1.45 7.62 7.38
N THR A 76 -1.23 6.88 8.46
CA THR A 76 0.08 6.36 8.84
C THR A 76 0.50 5.28 7.84
N MET A 77 1.79 4.95 7.79
CA MET A 77 2.26 3.82 6.98
C MET A 77 1.50 2.55 7.30
N GLU A 78 1.23 2.32 8.59
CA GLU A 78 0.53 1.14 9.08
C GLU A 78 -0.89 1.08 8.53
N ASN A 79 -1.62 2.17 8.61
CA ASN A 79 -2.99 2.24 8.10
C ASN A 79 -3.05 2.19 6.58
N ILE A 80 -2.06 2.78 5.90
CA ILE A 80 -1.94 2.66 4.45
C ILE A 80 -1.70 1.20 4.06
N ALA A 81 -0.81 0.50 4.78
CA ALA A 81 -0.53 -0.90 4.50
C ALA A 81 -1.78 -1.78 4.63
N LYS A 82 -2.56 -1.57 5.69
CA LYS A 82 -3.81 -2.31 5.89
C LYS A 82 -4.83 -2.02 4.80
N TYR A 83 -4.96 -0.75 4.41
CA TYR A 83 -5.88 -0.35 3.34
C TYR A 83 -5.49 -1.01 2.01
N VAL A 84 -4.21 -0.98 1.67
CA VAL A 84 -3.70 -1.63 0.46
C VAL A 84 -3.93 -3.13 0.51
N PHE A 85 -3.72 -3.74 1.68
CA PHE A 85 -3.98 -5.16 1.88
C PHE A 85 -5.43 -5.51 1.56
N ASP A 86 -6.38 -4.74 2.11
CA ASP A 86 -7.81 -4.98 1.89
C ASP A 86 -8.21 -4.77 0.42
N LEU A 87 -7.52 -3.87 -0.27
CA LEU A 87 -7.78 -3.56 -1.68
C LEU A 87 -7.20 -4.62 -2.63
N SER A 88 -6.22 -5.38 -2.19
CA SER A 88 -5.39 -6.23 -3.07
C SER A 88 -5.96 -7.63 -3.32
N GLY A 89 -7.07 -7.99 -2.71
CA GLY A 89 -7.76 -9.25 -2.99
C GLY A 89 -7.35 -10.41 -2.08
N ASP A 90 -7.97 -11.56 -2.30
CA ASP A 90 -7.88 -12.71 -1.40
C ASP A 90 -6.55 -13.46 -1.43
N LYS A 91 -5.76 -13.29 -2.48
CA LYS A 91 -4.44 -13.92 -2.59
C LYS A 91 -3.35 -13.13 -1.90
N CYS A 92 -3.61 -11.86 -1.55
CA CYS A 92 -2.65 -11.03 -0.85
C CYS A 92 -2.49 -11.50 0.58
N PHE A 93 -1.24 -11.72 1.00
CA PHE A 93 -0.95 -12.11 2.37
C PHE A 93 -0.05 -11.11 3.11
N LYS A 94 0.53 -10.15 2.38
CA LYS A 94 1.48 -9.21 2.97
C LYS A 94 1.59 -7.97 2.11
N VAL A 95 1.72 -6.80 2.77
CA VAL A 95 1.97 -5.51 2.10
C VAL A 95 3.09 -4.81 2.84
N GLU A 96 4.05 -4.26 2.09
CA GLU A 96 5.09 -3.39 2.62
C GLU A 96 4.89 -1.99 2.05
N ILE A 97 4.92 -0.99 2.93
CA ILE A 97 4.88 0.42 2.56
C ILE A 97 6.21 1.06 2.95
N THR A 98 6.92 1.60 1.98
CA THR A 98 8.13 2.40 2.23
C THR A 98 7.77 3.86 2.02
N GLU A 99 7.80 4.64 3.10
CA GLU A 99 7.54 6.08 3.08
C GLU A 99 8.80 6.85 2.73
N THR A 100 9.90 6.51 3.42
CA THR A 100 11.25 6.97 3.14
C THR A 100 12.16 5.76 3.19
N GLU A 101 13.39 5.88 2.73
CA GLU A 101 14.32 4.74 2.76
C GLU A 101 14.57 4.19 4.17
N ASN A 102 14.32 5.00 5.21
CA ASN A 102 14.53 4.61 6.61
C ASN A 102 13.26 4.20 7.33
N ASN A 103 12.08 4.39 6.72
CA ASN A 103 10.80 4.13 7.37
C ASN A 103 9.93 3.22 6.52
N LYS A 104 9.57 2.10 7.08
CA LYS A 104 8.80 1.07 6.40
C LYS A 104 7.80 0.45 7.36
N ALA A 105 6.61 0.16 6.87
CA ALA A 105 5.62 -0.60 7.61
C ALA A 105 5.24 -1.84 6.83
N VAL A 106 4.92 -2.91 7.55
CA VAL A 106 4.50 -4.18 6.96
C VAL A 106 3.20 -4.60 7.63
N TYR A 107 2.19 -4.91 6.82
CA TYR A 107 0.99 -5.59 7.30
C TYR A 107 1.00 -7.00 6.74
N GLU A 108 0.84 -7.97 7.62
CA GLU A 108 0.86 -9.38 7.24
C GLU A 108 -0.28 -10.10 7.96
N LYS A 109 -0.97 -10.92 7.20
CA LYS A 109 -2.07 -11.71 7.72
C LYS A 109 -1.60 -12.86 8.62
#